data_9e436fdb399f0b89342b14d4aa15e0e3
#
_entry.id   9e436fdb399f0b89342b14d4aa15e0e3
#
_cell.length_a   1.000
_cell.length_b   1.000
_cell.length_c   1.000
_cell.angle_alpha   90.00
_cell.angle_beta   90.00
_cell.angle_gamma   90.00
#
_symmetry.space_group_name_H-M   'P 1'
#
loop_
_entity.id
_entity.type
_entity.pdbx_description
1 polymer ?
#
loop_
_entity_poly.entity_id
_entity_poly.type
_entity_poly.pdbx_seq_one_letter_code
_entity_poly.pdbx_strand_id
1 'polypeptide(L)'
;MAYTPSKDYKRREREQRKMDKRRIREEAKAEKKAAEKVAAELAAEEAIKQAAADEEARIEAEFEAELQAEIDAEEKAKAEAK
;
A
#
# COMPACT_ATOMS: atom_id res chain seq x y z
N MET A 1 -6.02 -52.41 -40.71
CA MET A 1 -5.31 -51.52 -39.76
C MET A 1 -6.29 -50.74 -38.91
N ALA A 2 -6.37 -51.13 -37.68
CA ALA A 2 -7.26 -50.44 -36.79
C ALA A 2 -6.51 -49.30 -36.07
N TYR A 3 -6.32 -48.23 -36.79
CA TYR A 3 -5.85 -47.02 -36.18
C TYR A 3 -7.04 -46.26 -35.59
N THR A 4 -7.10 -46.19 -34.27
CA THR A 4 -8.15 -45.44 -33.58
C THR A 4 -7.56 -44.15 -33.02
N PRO A 5 -7.73 -43.01 -33.70
CA PRO A 5 -7.20 -41.74 -33.24
C PRO A 5 -7.86 -41.25 -31.93
N SER A 6 -8.95 -41.91 -31.52
CA SER A 6 -9.70 -41.54 -30.33
C SER A 6 -8.93 -41.68 -29.02
N LYS A 7 -8.01 -42.66 -28.89
CA LYS A 7 -7.19 -42.79 -27.67
C LYS A 7 -6.15 -41.67 -27.53
N ASP A 8 -5.47 -41.34 -28.63
CA ASP A 8 -4.51 -40.26 -28.69
C ASP A 8 -5.17 -38.90 -28.49
N TYR A 9 -6.36 -38.75 -29.08
CA TYR A 9 -7.14 -37.52 -28.90
C TYR A 9 -7.54 -37.31 -27.46
N LYS A 10 -8.05 -38.33 -26.78
CA LYS A 10 -8.44 -38.24 -25.36
C LYS A 10 -7.25 -38.00 -24.47
N ARG A 11 -6.10 -38.60 -24.76
CA ARG A 11 -4.86 -38.41 -24.02
C ARG A 11 -4.37 -36.97 -24.15
N ARG A 12 -4.35 -36.40 -25.35
CA ARG A 12 -3.99 -35.03 -25.62
C ARG A 12 -4.94 -34.05 -24.93
N GLU A 13 -6.22 -34.35 -24.95
CA GLU A 13 -7.24 -33.58 -24.30
C GLU A 13 -7.01 -33.50 -22.77
N ARG A 14 -6.70 -34.64 -22.16
CA ARG A 14 -6.38 -34.69 -20.72
C ARG A 14 -5.12 -33.91 -20.38
N GLU A 15 -4.10 -34.06 -21.20
CA GLU A 15 -2.83 -33.33 -21.01
C GLU A 15 -3.06 -31.81 -21.17
N GLN A 16 -3.85 -31.42 -22.15
CA GLN A 16 -4.20 -30.02 -22.38
C GLN A 16 -4.98 -29.46 -21.22
N ARG A 17 -5.94 -30.19 -20.67
CA ARG A 17 -6.69 -29.76 -19.49
C ARG A 17 -5.78 -29.57 -18.25
N LYS A 18 -4.83 -30.48 -18.06
CA LYS A 18 -3.86 -30.36 -16.97
C LYS A 18 -2.98 -29.13 -17.13
N MET A 19 -2.50 -28.87 -18.34
CA MET A 19 -1.71 -27.69 -18.65
C MET A 19 -2.51 -26.41 -18.47
N ASP A 20 -3.76 -26.38 -18.93
CA ASP A 20 -4.65 -25.23 -18.77
C ASP A 20 -4.92 -24.91 -17.30
N LYS A 21 -5.18 -25.93 -16.49
CA LYS A 21 -5.38 -25.77 -15.05
C LYS A 21 -4.12 -25.22 -14.37
N ARG A 22 -2.96 -25.74 -14.75
CA ARG A 22 -1.67 -25.28 -14.19
C ARG A 22 -1.43 -23.83 -14.57
N ARG A 23 -1.68 -23.47 -15.82
CA ARG A 23 -1.52 -22.08 -16.29
C ARG A 23 -2.46 -21.12 -15.57
N ILE A 24 -3.72 -21.50 -15.41
CA ILE A 24 -4.70 -20.68 -14.67
C ILE A 24 -4.25 -20.46 -13.23
N ARG A 25 -3.75 -21.51 -12.57
CA ARG A 25 -3.24 -21.38 -11.20
C ARG A 25 -2.01 -20.46 -11.11
N GLU A 26 -1.10 -20.59 -12.07
CA GLU A 26 0.10 -19.75 -12.13
C GLU A 26 -0.26 -18.28 -12.38
N GLU A 27 -1.18 -18.03 -13.30
CA GLU A 27 -1.70 -16.68 -13.58
C GLU A 27 -2.38 -16.08 -12.35
N ALA A 28 -3.21 -16.87 -11.67
CA ALA A 28 -3.89 -16.42 -10.46
C ALA A 28 -2.89 -16.07 -9.33
N LYS A 29 -1.84 -16.88 -9.17
CA LYS A 29 -0.77 -16.59 -8.20
C LYS A 29 0.01 -15.32 -8.57
N ALA A 30 0.33 -15.16 -9.86
CA ALA A 30 1.04 -13.98 -10.34
C ALA A 30 0.21 -12.71 -10.16
N GLU A 31 -1.08 -12.75 -10.46
CA GLU A 31 -2.00 -11.64 -10.24
C GLU A 31 -2.11 -11.27 -8.76
N LYS A 32 -2.22 -12.29 -7.90
CA LYS A 32 -2.28 -12.08 -6.46
C LYS A 32 -1.02 -11.41 -5.93
N LYS A 33 0.16 -11.89 -6.35
CA LYS A 33 1.44 -11.28 -5.96
C LYS A 33 1.56 -9.84 -6.46
N ALA A 34 1.16 -9.58 -7.70
CA ALA A 34 1.16 -8.24 -8.27
C ALA A 34 0.23 -7.31 -7.50
N ALA A 35 -0.96 -7.77 -7.15
CA ALA A 35 -1.92 -7.00 -6.37
C ALA A 35 -1.40 -6.71 -4.96
N GLU A 36 -0.79 -7.69 -4.29
CA GLU A 36 -0.18 -7.52 -2.98
C GLU A 36 0.97 -6.50 -3.02
N LYS A 37 1.79 -6.56 -4.07
CA LYS A 37 2.90 -5.62 -4.25
C LYS A 37 2.39 -4.19 -4.43
N VAL A 38 1.39 -3.99 -5.28
CA VAL A 38 0.76 -2.68 -5.49
C VAL A 38 0.14 -2.15 -4.20
N ALA A 39 -0.58 -3.00 -3.47
CA ALA A 39 -1.17 -2.63 -2.20
C ALA A 39 -0.11 -2.22 -1.16
N ALA A 40 1.01 -2.96 -1.11
CA ALA A 40 2.12 -2.63 -0.22
C ALA A 40 2.78 -1.29 -0.59
N GLU A 41 2.96 -1.02 -1.88
CA GLU A 41 3.52 0.25 -2.36
C GLU A 41 2.61 1.43 -2.03
N LEU A 42 1.30 1.28 -2.24
CA LEU A 42 0.33 2.32 -1.89
C LEU A 42 0.29 2.58 -0.38
N ALA A 43 0.32 1.52 0.43
CA ALA A 43 0.36 1.65 1.87
C ALA A 43 1.64 2.37 2.35
N ALA A 44 2.79 2.06 1.73
CA ALA A 44 4.05 2.72 2.03
C ALA A 44 4.01 4.21 1.65
N GLU A 45 3.44 4.56 0.51
CA GLU A 45 3.28 5.96 0.08
C GLU A 45 2.37 6.73 1.03
N GLU A 46 1.25 6.13 1.43
CA GLU A 46 0.32 6.74 2.39
C GLU A 46 0.98 6.95 3.75
N ALA A 47 1.78 5.97 4.21
CA ALA A 47 2.51 6.10 5.46
C ALA A 47 3.51 7.25 5.42
N ILE A 48 4.21 7.44 4.30
CA ILE A 48 5.14 8.55 4.11
C ILE A 48 4.40 9.89 4.14
N LYS A 49 3.28 10.00 3.44
CA LYS A 49 2.45 11.21 3.42
C LYS A 49 1.92 11.54 4.81
N GLN A 50 1.44 10.53 5.52
CA GLN A 50 0.92 10.71 6.87
C GLN A 50 2.01 11.16 7.85
N ALA A 51 3.20 10.56 7.76
CA ALA A 51 4.34 10.97 8.60
C ALA A 51 4.75 12.41 8.32
N ALA A 52 4.76 12.83 7.05
CA ALA A 52 5.06 14.21 6.67
C ALA A 52 4.00 15.18 7.21
N ALA A 53 2.72 14.83 7.10
CA ALA A 53 1.63 15.65 7.63
C ALA A 53 1.69 15.76 9.15
N ASP A 54 1.99 14.66 9.84
CA ASP A 54 2.14 14.65 11.30
C ASP A 54 3.31 15.51 11.75
N GLU A 55 4.42 15.47 11.02
CA GLU A 55 5.59 16.32 11.31
C GLU A 55 5.29 17.80 11.13
N GLU A 56 4.61 18.16 10.03
CA GLU A 56 4.17 19.55 9.80
C GLU A 56 3.23 20.03 10.90
N ALA A 57 2.27 19.19 11.29
CA ALA A 57 1.34 19.53 12.37
C ALA A 57 2.07 19.75 13.70
N ARG A 58 3.09 18.93 13.98
CA ARG A 58 3.91 19.09 15.19
C ARG A 58 4.69 20.39 15.17
N ILE A 59 5.31 20.73 14.04
CA ILE A 59 6.07 21.97 13.88
C ILE A 59 5.16 23.19 14.05
N GLU A 60 3.98 23.19 13.44
CA GLU A 60 3.00 24.24 13.59
C GLU A 60 2.53 24.40 15.04
N ALA A 61 2.27 23.27 15.72
CA ALA A 61 1.86 23.29 17.12
C ALA A 61 2.96 23.86 18.02
N GLU A 62 4.22 23.50 17.79
CA GLU A 62 5.37 24.05 18.53
C GLU A 62 5.51 25.54 18.29
N PHE A 63 5.37 25.99 17.05
CA PHE A 63 5.44 27.39 16.67
C PHE A 63 4.32 28.21 17.35
N GLU A 64 3.10 27.72 17.31
CA GLU A 64 1.96 28.35 17.96
C GLU A 64 2.15 28.41 19.48
N ALA A 65 2.67 27.35 20.09
CA ALA A 65 2.96 27.31 21.52
C ALA A 65 4.02 28.35 21.92
N GLU A 66 5.08 28.50 21.10
CA GLU A 66 6.11 29.51 21.32
C GLU A 66 5.55 30.91 21.19
N LEU A 67 4.74 31.19 20.17
CA LEU A 67 4.07 32.47 19.99
C LEU A 67 3.18 32.81 21.19
N GLN A 68 2.40 31.85 21.63
CA GLN A 68 1.50 32.05 22.79
C GLN A 68 2.29 32.31 24.08
N ALA A 69 3.41 31.60 24.26
CA ALA A 69 4.28 31.82 25.40
C ALA A 69 4.88 33.23 25.39
N GLU A 70 5.30 33.73 24.22
CA GLU A 70 5.81 35.09 24.06
C GLU A 70 4.74 36.14 24.36
N ILE A 71 3.53 35.97 23.86
CA ILE A 71 2.40 36.86 24.09
C ILE A 71 2.08 36.88 25.59
N ASP A 72 2.01 35.75 26.24
CA ASP A 72 1.73 35.64 27.68
C ASP A 72 2.82 36.30 28.50
N ALA A 73 4.10 36.14 28.12
CA ALA A 73 5.23 36.79 28.78
C ALA A 73 5.17 38.31 28.64
N GLU A 74 4.81 38.82 27.46
CA GLU A 74 4.65 40.27 27.22
C GLU A 74 3.50 40.84 28.02
N GLU A 75 2.36 40.16 28.07
CA GLU A 75 1.21 40.58 28.87
C GLU A 75 1.53 40.62 30.37
N LYS A 76 2.26 39.61 30.84
CA LYS A 76 2.70 39.54 32.23
C LYS A 76 3.67 40.67 32.56
N ALA A 77 4.62 40.96 31.68
CA ALA A 77 5.56 42.06 31.85
C ALA A 77 4.86 43.42 31.90
N LYS A 78 3.87 43.65 31.04
CA LYS A 78 3.06 44.86 31.03
C LYS A 78 2.26 45.00 32.32
N ALA A 79 1.67 43.90 32.82
CA ALA A 79 0.92 43.90 34.04
C ALA A 79 1.83 44.22 35.27
N GLU A 80 3.05 43.71 35.29
CA GLU A 80 4.02 43.96 36.34
C GLU A 80 4.58 45.39 36.31
N ALA A 81 4.66 46.00 35.11
CA ALA A 81 5.15 47.36 34.91
C ALA A 81 4.19 48.45 35.42
N LYS A 82 2.95 48.08 35.61
CA LYS A 82 1.96 48.99 36.23
C LYS A 82 2.05 48.93 37.74
#